data_905ec858626a6f2c402c68abfa992065
#
_entry.id   905ec858626a6f2c402c68abfa992065
#
_cell.length_a   1.000
_cell.length_b   1.000
_cell.length_c   1.000
_cell.angle_alpha   90.00
_cell.angle_beta   90.00
_cell.angle_gamma   90.00
#
_symmetry.space_group_name_H-M   'P 1'
#
loop_
_entity.id
_entity.type
_entity.pdbx_description
1 polymer ?
#
loop_
_entity_poly.entity_id
_entity_poly.type
_entity_poly.pdbx_seq_one_letter_code
_entity_poly.pdbx_strand_id
1 'polypeptide(L)'
;MNDKHALCLSGKGLTKIFGIGDTKTVAVDHVDFEFHEGEIISIVGESGSGKTTLSKMLLGLISVTEGEVFFQGKPRDIKTRSKKKEYWKGIQAIFQDPFSSFNVFNKIDSVLLDCINMRGGKKLPYEKKVEMMTEACSFVNLKFDELTNKYPFELSGGQMQRLMIARIFLLKPKILLADEPTSMIDACSRATILDMLILYREL
;
A
#
# COMPACT_ATOMS: atom_id res chain seq x y z
N MET A 1 7.54 -3.33 32.08
CA MET A 1 8.61 -2.95 31.13
C MET A 1 7.92 -2.53 29.86
N ASN A 2 7.95 -1.23 29.54
CA ASN A 2 7.35 -0.76 28.29
C ASN A 2 8.27 -1.19 27.13
N ASP A 3 7.92 -2.25 26.44
CA ASP A 3 8.45 -2.47 25.09
C ASP A 3 7.90 -1.33 24.21
N LYS A 4 8.69 -0.27 24.10
CA LYS A 4 8.41 0.79 23.12
C LYS A 4 8.62 0.18 21.75
N HIS A 5 7.53 -0.19 21.07
CA HIS A 5 7.58 -0.59 19.67
C HIS A 5 8.35 0.48 18.88
N ALA A 6 9.16 0.03 17.90
CA ALA A 6 9.98 0.95 17.13
C ALA A 6 9.11 1.89 16.30
N LEU A 7 9.50 3.18 16.23
CA LEU A 7 8.82 4.19 15.42
C LEU A 7 8.98 3.85 13.93
N CYS A 8 7.86 3.65 13.26
CA CYS A 8 7.83 3.28 11.84
C CYS A 8 7.62 4.47 10.91
N LEU A 9 6.64 5.31 11.23
CA LEU A 9 6.27 6.46 10.42
C LEU A 9 5.82 7.59 11.33
N SER A 10 6.28 8.80 11.06
CA SER A 10 5.76 9.98 11.73
C SER A 10 5.64 11.17 10.79
N GLY A 11 4.81 12.11 11.17
CA GLY A 11 4.62 13.38 10.50
C GLY A 11 4.68 14.53 11.49
N LYS A 12 5.24 15.65 11.06
CA LYS A 12 5.29 16.88 11.86
C LYS A 12 4.79 18.05 11.04
N GLY A 13 3.73 18.71 11.52
CA GLY A 13 3.12 19.89 10.91
C GLY A 13 2.67 19.65 9.47
N LEU A 14 2.20 18.45 9.16
CA LEU A 14 1.86 18.09 7.76
C LEU A 14 0.70 18.92 7.26
N THR A 15 0.95 19.72 6.24
CA THR A 15 -0.06 20.56 5.61
C THR A 15 -0.09 20.31 4.09
N LYS A 16 -1.30 20.23 3.53
CA LYS A 16 -1.52 20.18 2.09
C LYS A 16 -2.53 21.20 1.65
N ILE A 17 -2.08 22.11 0.81
CA ILE A 17 -2.90 23.12 0.16
C ILE A 17 -2.94 22.83 -1.33
N PHE A 18 -4.13 22.80 -1.91
CA PHE A 18 -4.36 22.75 -3.35
C PHE A 18 -4.84 24.11 -3.86
N GLY A 19 -4.65 24.38 -5.14
CA GLY A 19 -5.06 25.62 -5.79
C GLY A 19 -4.02 26.73 -5.69
N ILE A 20 -4.31 27.87 -6.33
CA ILE A 20 -3.44 29.06 -6.41
C ILE A 20 -4.33 30.31 -6.15
N GLY A 21 -3.77 31.32 -5.48
CA GLY A 21 -4.50 32.57 -5.19
C GLY A 21 -5.75 32.34 -4.33
N ASP A 22 -6.88 32.87 -4.77
CA ASP A 22 -8.17 32.82 -4.04
C ASP A 22 -8.87 31.46 -4.09
N THR A 23 -8.37 30.51 -4.91
CA THR A 23 -8.93 29.15 -5.02
C THR A 23 -8.22 28.15 -4.11
N LYS A 24 -7.47 28.61 -3.13
CA LYS A 24 -6.75 27.73 -2.20
C LYS A 24 -7.72 26.95 -1.32
N THR A 25 -7.48 25.63 -1.25
CA THR A 25 -8.20 24.72 -0.37
C THR A 25 -7.19 23.98 0.50
N VAL A 26 -7.33 24.08 1.81
CA VAL A 26 -6.52 23.33 2.78
C VAL A 26 -7.17 21.95 2.93
N ALA A 27 -6.50 20.92 2.46
CA ALA A 27 -6.99 19.54 2.51
C ALA A 27 -6.44 18.76 3.71
N VAL A 28 -5.28 19.13 4.22
CA VAL A 28 -4.67 18.62 5.45
C VAL A 28 -4.04 19.83 6.16
N ASP A 29 -4.29 19.99 7.44
CA ASP A 29 -3.87 21.19 8.19
C ASP A 29 -3.09 20.80 9.45
N HIS A 30 -1.79 21.08 9.48
CA HIS A 30 -0.84 20.93 10.62
C HIS A 30 -0.94 19.61 11.38
N VAL A 31 -1.03 18.48 10.67
CA VAL A 31 -1.22 17.15 11.28
C VAL A 31 0.12 16.61 11.80
N ASP A 32 0.14 16.26 13.09
CA ASP A 32 1.21 15.53 13.76
C ASP A 32 0.75 14.11 14.09
N PHE A 33 1.63 13.11 13.93
CA PHE A 33 1.36 11.73 14.33
C PHE A 33 2.65 10.91 14.48
N GLU A 34 2.55 9.82 15.23
CA GLU A 34 3.59 8.79 15.37
C GLU A 34 2.93 7.42 15.27
N PHE A 35 3.43 6.55 14.37
CA PHE A 35 2.98 5.18 14.20
C PHE A 35 4.12 4.23 14.51
N HIS A 36 3.83 3.20 15.33
CA HIS A 36 4.81 2.25 15.82
C HIS A 36 4.59 0.84 15.24
N GLU A 37 5.61 -0.01 15.34
CA GLU A 37 5.52 -1.40 14.89
C GLU A 37 4.39 -2.16 15.61
N GLY A 38 3.65 -2.97 14.85
CA GLY A 38 2.56 -3.81 15.37
C GLY A 38 1.24 -3.08 15.64
N GLU A 39 1.18 -1.75 15.48
CA GLU A 39 -0.07 -1.00 15.66
C GLU A 39 -1.02 -1.16 14.46
N ILE A 40 -2.33 -1.20 14.77
CA ILE A 40 -3.40 -0.99 13.80
C ILE A 40 -4.07 0.33 14.16
N ILE A 41 -3.97 1.30 13.26
CA ILE A 41 -4.45 2.66 13.47
C ILE A 41 -5.57 2.95 12.49
N SER A 42 -6.71 3.42 13.01
CA SER A 42 -7.84 3.84 12.19
C SER A 42 -7.94 5.36 12.15
N ILE A 43 -7.93 5.94 10.94
CA ILE A 43 -8.17 7.36 10.71
C ILE A 43 -9.63 7.53 10.33
N VAL A 44 -10.40 8.16 11.19
CA VAL A 44 -11.85 8.34 11.04
C VAL A 44 -12.18 9.79 10.74
N GLY A 45 -13.17 10.04 9.91
CA GLY A 45 -13.65 11.37 9.54
C GLY A 45 -14.63 11.32 8.38
N GLU A 46 -15.34 12.41 8.16
CA GLU A 46 -16.32 12.53 7.08
C GLU A 46 -15.69 12.41 5.68
N SER A 47 -16.53 12.18 4.66
CA SER A 47 -16.05 12.24 3.27
C SER A 47 -15.51 13.64 2.98
N GLY A 48 -14.35 13.71 2.32
CA GLY A 48 -13.69 14.99 2.04
C GLY A 48 -12.82 15.54 3.18
N SER A 49 -12.73 14.90 4.36
CA SER A 49 -11.91 15.36 5.49
C SER A 49 -10.39 15.23 5.29
N GLY A 50 -9.92 14.83 4.10
CA GLY A 50 -8.49 14.78 3.80
C GLY A 50 -7.80 13.42 4.03
N LYS A 51 -8.49 12.35 4.45
CA LYS A 51 -7.92 11.02 4.72
C LYS A 51 -7.10 10.46 3.54
N THR A 52 -7.71 10.41 2.37
CA THR A 52 -7.03 9.96 1.14
C THR A 52 -5.88 10.90 0.75
N THR A 53 -6.02 12.21 1.00
CA THR A 53 -4.93 13.18 0.77
C THR A 53 -3.74 12.87 1.68
N LEU A 54 -3.99 12.66 2.97
CA LEU A 54 -2.96 12.28 3.93
C LEU A 54 -2.28 10.98 3.50
N SER A 55 -3.04 9.92 3.17
CA SER A 55 -2.47 8.65 2.68
C SER A 55 -1.57 8.85 1.45
N LYS A 56 -1.99 9.66 0.48
CA LYS A 56 -1.19 9.98 -0.72
C LYS A 56 0.07 10.79 -0.39
N MET A 57 -0.01 11.70 0.60
CA MET A 57 1.16 12.42 1.11
C MET A 57 2.17 11.45 1.75
N LEU A 58 1.69 10.55 2.62
CA LEU A 58 2.54 9.55 3.28
C LEU A 58 3.22 8.62 2.29
N LEU A 59 2.54 8.20 1.23
CA LEU A 59 3.11 7.41 0.14
C LEU A 59 4.08 8.20 -0.75
N GLY A 60 4.11 9.53 -0.65
CA GLY A 60 4.89 10.38 -1.54
C GLY A 60 4.37 10.40 -2.98
N LEU A 61 3.07 10.16 -3.16
CA LEU A 61 2.38 10.31 -4.45
C LEU A 61 2.07 11.77 -4.74
N ILE A 62 1.81 12.56 -3.70
CA ILE A 62 1.67 14.01 -3.76
C ILE A 62 2.68 14.67 -2.81
N SER A 63 3.10 15.89 -3.14
CA SER A 63 4.01 16.67 -2.31
C SER A 63 3.29 17.21 -1.07
N VAL A 64 4.02 17.27 0.04
CA VAL A 64 3.66 18.05 1.22
C VAL A 64 3.84 19.53 0.89
N THR A 65 2.94 20.41 1.35
CA THR A 65 3.10 21.86 1.21
C THR A 65 3.97 22.39 2.34
N GLU A 66 3.70 21.96 3.60
CA GLU A 66 4.48 22.31 4.79
C GLU A 66 4.61 21.08 5.68
N GLY A 67 5.63 21.08 6.55
CA GLY A 67 5.93 19.97 7.44
C GLY A 67 6.79 18.87 6.80
N GLU A 68 7.05 17.83 7.58
CA GLU A 68 7.95 16.75 7.19
C GLU A 68 7.39 15.36 7.55
N VAL A 69 7.68 14.38 6.70
CA VAL A 69 7.41 12.96 6.94
C VAL A 69 8.72 12.26 7.27
N PHE A 70 8.70 11.44 8.32
CA PHE A 70 9.84 10.63 8.76
C PHE A 70 9.48 9.15 8.59
N PHE A 71 10.41 8.39 8.05
CA PHE A 71 10.30 6.95 7.90
C PHE A 71 11.43 6.28 8.68
N GLN A 72 11.08 5.43 9.66
CA GLN A 72 12.05 4.79 10.56
C GLN A 72 12.98 5.81 11.23
N GLY A 73 12.39 6.91 11.74
CA GLY A 73 13.11 7.97 12.46
C GLY A 73 13.99 8.88 11.57
N LYS A 74 14.00 8.70 10.25
CA LYS A 74 14.77 9.52 9.31
C LYS A 74 13.84 10.32 8.40
N PRO A 75 14.19 11.56 8.03
CA PRO A 75 13.46 12.33 7.04
C PRO A 75 13.25 11.52 5.75
N ARG A 76 12.03 11.49 5.27
CA ARG A 76 11.69 10.76 4.03
C ARG A 76 12.44 11.36 2.84
N ASP A 77 13.24 10.55 2.17
CA ASP A 77 13.94 10.94 0.96
C ASP A 77 13.37 10.21 -0.26
N ILE A 78 12.62 10.92 -1.08
CA ILE A 78 12.02 10.44 -2.33
C ILE A 78 12.40 11.31 -3.53
N LYS A 79 13.52 12.06 -3.44
CA LYS A 79 13.97 13.02 -4.48
C LYS A 79 14.37 12.35 -5.78
N THR A 80 14.86 11.11 -5.72
CA THR A 80 15.25 10.36 -6.91
C THR A 80 14.38 9.11 -7.10
N ARG A 81 14.29 8.60 -8.34
CA ARG A 81 13.55 7.38 -8.64
C ARG A 81 14.03 6.18 -7.81
N SER A 82 15.34 6.07 -7.58
CA SER A 82 15.93 5.00 -6.77
C SER A 82 15.50 5.10 -5.31
N LYS A 83 15.60 6.28 -4.69
CA LYS A 83 15.17 6.53 -3.31
C LYS A 83 13.68 6.33 -3.10
N LYS A 84 12.88 6.79 -4.06
CA LYS A 84 11.43 6.57 -4.06
C LYS A 84 11.09 5.07 -4.12
N LYS A 85 11.79 4.30 -4.96
CA LYS A 85 11.63 2.85 -5.04
C LYS A 85 12.03 2.15 -3.73
N GLU A 86 13.10 2.59 -3.07
CA GLU A 86 13.52 2.06 -1.78
C GLU A 86 12.48 2.36 -0.68
N TYR A 87 11.98 3.59 -0.63
CA TYR A 87 10.89 3.97 0.27
C TYR A 87 9.65 3.09 0.07
N TRP A 88 9.26 2.83 -1.17
CA TRP A 88 8.10 2.00 -1.50
C TRP A 88 8.27 0.50 -1.23
N LYS A 89 9.47 0.01 -0.97
CA LYS A 89 9.64 -1.34 -0.41
C LYS A 89 9.16 -1.43 1.03
N GLY A 90 9.30 -0.35 1.79
CA GLY A 90 8.93 -0.31 3.20
C GLY A 90 7.49 0.14 3.47
N ILE A 91 6.84 0.82 2.51
CA ILE A 91 5.47 1.30 2.64
C ILE A 91 4.67 0.98 1.38
N GLN A 92 3.49 0.41 1.56
CA GLN A 92 2.57 0.07 0.47
C GLN A 92 1.16 0.53 0.80
N ALA A 93 0.28 0.56 -0.21
CA ALA A 93 -1.13 0.90 -0.01
C ALA A 93 -2.07 -0.06 -0.73
N ILE A 94 -3.24 -0.21 -0.13
CA ILE A 94 -4.45 -0.73 -0.75
C ILE A 94 -5.38 0.47 -0.94
N PHE A 95 -5.72 0.78 -2.18
CA PHE A 95 -6.66 1.85 -2.51
C PHE A 95 -8.06 1.31 -2.72
N GLN A 96 -9.04 2.19 -2.61
CA GLN A 96 -10.46 1.93 -2.82
C GLN A 96 -10.73 1.27 -4.19
N ASP A 97 -10.16 1.82 -5.27
CA ASP A 97 -10.24 1.24 -6.60
C ASP A 97 -9.02 0.34 -6.87
N PRO A 98 -9.21 -0.99 -6.92
CA PRO A 98 -8.12 -1.92 -7.18
C PRO A 98 -7.54 -1.79 -8.58
N PHE A 99 -8.37 -1.45 -9.59
CA PHE A 99 -7.91 -1.35 -10.97
C PHE A 99 -6.94 -0.19 -11.18
N SER A 100 -7.15 0.94 -10.50
CA SER A 100 -6.24 2.10 -10.58
C SER A 100 -4.82 1.81 -10.10
N SER A 101 -4.63 0.72 -9.33
CA SER A 101 -3.34 0.29 -8.80
C SER A 101 -2.52 -0.57 -9.77
N PHE A 102 -3.09 -0.94 -10.91
CA PHE A 102 -2.46 -1.83 -11.89
C PHE A 102 -2.31 -1.14 -13.24
N ASN A 103 -1.18 -1.40 -13.90
CA ASN A 103 -1.06 -1.04 -15.30
C ASN A 103 -1.81 -2.08 -16.13
N VAL A 104 -2.86 -1.65 -16.83
CA VAL A 104 -3.74 -2.51 -17.63
C VAL A 104 -3.03 -3.25 -18.78
N PHE A 105 -1.85 -2.76 -19.19
CA PHE A 105 -1.03 -3.37 -20.25
C PHE A 105 -0.05 -4.45 -19.73
N ASN A 106 0.06 -4.60 -18.42
CA ASN A 106 0.93 -5.62 -17.82
C ASN A 106 0.12 -6.85 -17.43
N LYS A 107 0.63 -8.03 -17.78
CA LYS A 107 0.07 -9.30 -17.33
C LYS A 107 0.24 -9.47 -15.81
N ILE A 108 -0.65 -10.20 -15.19
CA ILE A 108 -0.68 -10.43 -13.73
C ILE A 108 0.60 -11.10 -13.24
N ASP A 109 1.07 -12.12 -13.92
CA ASP A 109 2.32 -12.82 -13.61
C ASP A 109 3.52 -11.87 -13.64
N SER A 110 3.59 -10.96 -14.61
CA SER A 110 4.63 -9.92 -14.69
C SER A 110 4.56 -8.96 -13.50
N VAL A 111 3.36 -8.57 -13.07
CA VAL A 111 3.16 -7.69 -11.90
C VAL A 111 3.64 -8.35 -10.61
N LEU A 112 3.29 -9.63 -10.40
CA LEU A 112 3.74 -10.39 -9.24
C LEU A 112 5.26 -10.62 -9.25
N LEU A 113 5.82 -10.94 -10.43
CA LEU A 113 7.25 -11.08 -10.63
C LEU A 113 8.02 -9.79 -10.31
N ASP A 114 7.48 -8.63 -10.68
CA ASP A 114 8.07 -7.34 -10.36
C ASP A 114 8.10 -7.07 -8.85
N CYS A 115 7.12 -7.54 -8.08
CA CYS A 115 7.12 -7.46 -6.62
C CYS A 115 8.30 -8.26 -6.03
N ILE A 116 8.51 -9.49 -6.48
CA ILE A 116 9.64 -10.33 -6.06
C ILE A 116 10.97 -9.66 -6.41
N ASN A 117 11.09 -9.16 -7.65
CA ASN A 117 12.29 -8.47 -8.12
C ASN A 117 12.57 -7.18 -7.34
N MET A 118 11.53 -6.43 -6.97
CA MET A 118 11.66 -5.21 -6.17
C MET A 118 12.17 -5.49 -4.76
N ARG A 119 11.73 -6.59 -4.17
CA ARG A 119 12.18 -7.03 -2.83
C ARG A 119 13.62 -7.58 -2.81
N GLY A 120 14.23 -7.81 -3.96
CA GLY A 120 15.61 -8.32 -4.05
C GLY A 120 15.73 -9.69 -4.71
N GLY A 121 14.63 -10.30 -5.10
CA GLY A 121 14.58 -11.64 -5.71
C GLY A 121 15.00 -11.73 -7.18
N LYS A 122 15.64 -10.69 -7.75
CA LYS A 122 16.05 -10.70 -9.17
C LYS A 122 16.90 -11.90 -9.55
N LYS A 123 17.81 -12.33 -8.66
CA LYS A 123 18.76 -13.44 -8.88
C LYS A 123 18.17 -14.82 -8.57
N LEU A 124 16.95 -14.91 -8.05
CA LEU A 124 16.29 -16.19 -7.76
C LEU A 124 16.00 -16.95 -9.06
N PRO A 125 16.11 -18.29 -9.06
CA PRO A 125 15.63 -19.13 -10.15
C PRO A 125 14.14 -18.88 -10.44
N TYR A 126 13.73 -19.07 -11.69
CA TYR A 126 12.35 -18.80 -12.09
C TYR A 126 11.35 -19.71 -11.35
N GLU A 127 11.69 -20.96 -11.14
CA GLU A 127 10.88 -21.95 -10.43
C GLU A 127 10.59 -21.48 -9.00
N LYS A 128 11.59 -20.89 -8.31
CA LYS A 128 11.42 -20.34 -6.97
C LYS A 128 10.50 -19.11 -6.96
N LYS A 129 10.55 -18.29 -8.01
CA LYS A 129 9.63 -17.15 -8.16
C LYS A 129 8.20 -17.62 -8.40
N VAL A 130 8.00 -18.66 -9.20
CA VAL A 130 6.68 -19.28 -9.42
C VAL A 130 6.12 -19.84 -8.10
N GLU A 131 6.93 -20.54 -7.31
CA GLU A 131 6.54 -21.03 -6.00
C GLU A 131 6.06 -19.87 -5.08
N MET A 132 6.81 -18.77 -5.01
CA MET A 132 6.45 -17.58 -4.22
C MET A 132 5.15 -16.93 -4.74
N MET A 133 4.94 -16.85 -6.05
CA MET A 133 3.70 -16.30 -6.62
C MET A 133 2.51 -17.21 -6.33
N THR A 134 2.69 -18.51 -6.41
CA THR A 134 1.66 -19.51 -6.07
C THR A 134 1.27 -19.42 -4.59
N GLU A 135 2.25 -19.34 -3.70
CA GLU A 135 2.02 -19.17 -2.26
C GLU A 135 1.24 -17.88 -1.97
N ALA A 136 1.66 -16.75 -2.55
CA ALA A 136 0.99 -15.46 -2.38
C ALA A 136 -0.45 -15.47 -2.91
N CYS A 137 -0.70 -16.10 -4.03
CA CYS A 137 -2.05 -16.27 -4.57
C CYS A 137 -2.91 -17.19 -3.69
N SER A 138 -2.35 -18.28 -3.19
CA SER A 138 -3.04 -19.22 -2.30
C SER A 138 -3.43 -18.56 -0.99
N PHE A 139 -2.58 -17.69 -0.42
CA PHE A 139 -2.88 -16.91 0.78
C PHE A 139 -4.17 -16.09 0.66
N VAL A 140 -4.48 -15.62 -0.54
CA VAL A 140 -5.67 -14.82 -0.83
C VAL A 140 -6.78 -15.61 -1.53
N ASN A 141 -6.75 -16.93 -1.45
CA ASN A 141 -7.73 -17.82 -2.10
C ASN A 141 -7.85 -17.57 -3.63
N LEU A 142 -6.72 -17.35 -4.30
CA LEU A 142 -6.59 -17.30 -5.76
C LEU A 142 -5.70 -18.46 -6.22
N LYS A 143 -5.96 -18.97 -7.41
CA LYS A 143 -5.09 -19.96 -8.05
C LYS A 143 -4.18 -19.24 -9.06
N PHE A 144 -2.88 -19.34 -8.86
CA PHE A 144 -1.90 -18.66 -9.73
C PHE A 144 -2.03 -19.09 -11.19
N ASP A 145 -2.23 -20.40 -11.46
CA ASP A 145 -2.38 -20.94 -12.81
C ASP A 145 -3.55 -20.33 -13.58
N GLU A 146 -4.64 -19.98 -12.87
CA GLU A 146 -5.80 -19.32 -13.46
C GLU A 146 -5.55 -17.84 -13.77
N LEU A 147 -4.50 -17.24 -13.19
CA LEU A 147 -4.11 -15.84 -13.38
C LEU A 147 -2.99 -15.65 -14.38
N THR A 148 -2.23 -16.69 -14.66
CA THR A 148 -1.10 -16.67 -15.59
C THR A 148 -1.56 -16.21 -16.96
N ASN A 149 -0.80 -15.30 -17.57
CA ASN A 149 -1.08 -14.66 -18.85
C ASN A 149 -2.32 -13.77 -18.92
N LYS A 150 -3.10 -13.62 -17.87
CA LYS A 150 -4.24 -12.68 -17.83
C LYS A 150 -3.82 -11.24 -17.61
N TYR A 151 -4.64 -10.34 -18.07
CA TYR A 151 -4.55 -8.91 -17.82
C TYR A 151 -5.53 -8.47 -16.72
N PRO A 152 -5.31 -7.31 -16.08
CA PRO A 152 -6.18 -6.79 -15.02
C PRO A 152 -7.67 -6.74 -15.41
N PHE A 153 -7.99 -6.33 -16.64
CA PHE A 153 -9.37 -6.19 -17.11
C PHE A 153 -10.11 -7.54 -17.31
N GLU A 154 -9.39 -8.67 -17.27
CA GLU A 154 -9.97 -10.01 -17.34
C GLU A 154 -10.37 -10.56 -15.96
N LEU A 155 -10.11 -9.79 -14.89
CA LEU A 155 -10.40 -10.19 -13.51
C LEU A 155 -11.62 -9.45 -12.96
N SER A 156 -12.36 -10.11 -12.07
CA SER A 156 -13.41 -9.45 -11.29
C SER A 156 -12.81 -8.49 -10.26
N GLY A 157 -13.61 -7.49 -9.78
CA GLY A 157 -13.19 -6.57 -8.74
C GLY A 157 -12.68 -7.27 -7.47
N GLY A 158 -13.36 -8.34 -7.04
CA GLY A 158 -12.95 -9.14 -5.88
C GLY A 158 -11.64 -9.91 -6.13
N GLN A 159 -11.38 -10.39 -7.35
CA GLN A 159 -10.09 -10.99 -7.70
C GLN A 159 -8.98 -9.95 -7.69
N MET A 160 -9.23 -8.76 -8.23
CA MET A 160 -8.28 -7.65 -8.23
C MET A 160 -7.94 -7.18 -6.82
N GLN A 161 -8.93 -7.09 -5.92
CA GLN A 161 -8.70 -6.73 -4.53
C GLN A 161 -7.82 -7.76 -3.82
N ARG A 162 -8.15 -9.06 -3.97
CA ARG A 162 -7.31 -10.14 -3.42
C ARG A 162 -5.91 -10.15 -4.02
N LEU A 163 -5.78 -9.87 -5.31
CA LEU A 163 -4.48 -9.75 -5.96
C LEU A 163 -3.63 -8.59 -5.40
N MET A 164 -4.24 -7.46 -5.01
CA MET A 164 -3.52 -6.38 -4.31
C MET A 164 -2.93 -6.88 -2.98
N ILE A 165 -3.65 -7.71 -2.24
CA ILE A 165 -3.14 -8.30 -0.98
C ILE A 165 -2.03 -9.32 -1.28
N ALA A 166 -2.15 -10.14 -2.33
CA ALA A 166 -1.07 -11.04 -2.76
C ALA A 166 0.23 -10.28 -3.10
N ARG A 167 0.11 -9.10 -3.73
CA ARG A 167 1.26 -8.20 -3.96
C ARG A 167 1.91 -7.75 -2.66
N ILE A 168 1.11 -7.39 -1.66
CA ILE A 168 1.60 -6.97 -0.34
C ILE A 168 2.31 -8.14 0.34
N PHE A 169 1.74 -9.35 0.27
CA PHE A 169 2.36 -10.57 0.79
C PHE A 169 3.76 -10.82 0.17
N LEU A 170 3.92 -10.59 -1.13
CA LEU A 170 5.22 -10.70 -1.82
C LEU A 170 6.20 -9.60 -1.42
N LEU A 171 5.73 -8.36 -1.29
CA LEU A 171 6.56 -7.19 -0.99
C LEU A 171 6.98 -7.15 0.48
N LYS A 172 6.15 -7.63 1.41
CA LYS A 172 6.33 -7.58 2.86
C LYS A 172 6.76 -6.18 3.35
N PRO A 173 5.94 -5.14 3.10
CA PRO A 173 6.23 -3.80 3.60
C PRO A 173 6.13 -3.75 5.12
N LYS A 174 6.84 -2.79 5.72
CA LYS A 174 6.74 -2.49 7.16
C LYS A 174 5.46 -1.74 7.51
N ILE A 175 4.93 -0.98 6.57
CA ILE A 175 3.73 -0.16 6.73
C ILE A 175 2.78 -0.43 5.58
N LEU A 176 1.52 -0.69 5.94
CA LEU A 176 0.43 -0.81 5.00
C LEU A 176 -0.61 0.26 5.26
N LEU A 177 -0.84 1.11 4.27
CA LEU A 177 -1.92 2.09 4.27
C LEU A 177 -3.13 1.49 3.57
N ALA A 178 -4.28 1.41 4.22
CA ALA A 178 -5.52 0.91 3.65
C ALA A 178 -6.54 2.06 3.56
N ASP A 179 -6.84 2.49 2.34
CA ASP A 179 -7.81 3.55 2.05
C ASP A 179 -9.11 2.90 1.54
N GLU A 180 -10.07 2.69 2.44
CA GLU A 180 -11.33 2.00 2.20
C GLU A 180 -11.18 0.63 1.48
N PRO A 181 -10.36 -0.30 2.00
CA PRO A 181 -9.95 -1.52 1.29
C PRO A 181 -11.10 -2.48 0.96
N THR A 182 -12.29 -2.24 1.46
CA THR A 182 -13.46 -3.11 1.30
C THR A 182 -14.67 -2.42 0.68
N SER A 183 -14.56 -1.16 0.24
CA SER A 183 -15.71 -0.37 -0.24
C SER A 183 -16.35 -0.89 -1.53
N MET A 184 -15.56 -1.54 -2.41
CA MET A 184 -16.02 -2.08 -3.69
C MET A 184 -16.28 -3.60 -3.67
N ILE A 185 -16.38 -4.20 -2.48
CA ILE A 185 -16.51 -5.65 -2.32
C ILE A 185 -17.88 -5.97 -1.69
N ASP A 186 -18.44 -7.12 -2.10
CA ASP A 186 -19.66 -7.65 -1.49
C ASP A 186 -19.46 -7.95 0.01
N ALA A 187 -20.57 -7.95 0.77
CA ALA A 187 -20.53 -8.06 2.21
C ALA A 187 -19.87 -9.36 2.72
N CYS A 188 -20.01 -10.48 1.98
CA CYS A 188 -19.41 -11.74 2.36
C CYS A 188 -17.89 -11.73 2.23
N SER A 189 -17.38 -11.08 1.20
CA SER A 189 -15.93 -11.00 0.93
C SER A 189 -15.22 -9.96 1.79
N ARG A 190 -15.93 -8.98 2.38
CA ARG A 190 -15.32 -7.95 3.26
C ARG A 190 -14.62 -8.53 4.47
N ALA A 191 -15.30 -9.43 5.19
CA ALA A 191 -14.72 -10.09 6.36
C ALA A 191 -13.44 -10.83 5.99
N THR A 192 -13.48 -11.62 4.90
CA THR A 192 -12.31 -12.36 4.40
C THR A 192 -11.12 -11.44 4.09
N ILE A 193 -11.34 -10.27 3.49
CA ILE A 193 -10.27 -9.30 3.20
C ILE A 193 -9.66 -8.75 4.49
N LEU A 194 -10.49 -8.39 5.47
CA LEU A 194 -10.02 -7.89 6.77
C LEU A 194 -9.24 -8.97 7.52
N ASP A 195 -9.70 -10.21 7.52
CA ASP A 195 -8.99 -11.34 8.13
C ASP A 195 -7.62 -11.55 7.49
N MET A 196 -7.52 -11.47 6.15
CA MET A 196 -6.24 -11.56 5.44
C MET A 196 -5.28 -10.44 5.84
N LEU A 197 -5.77 -9.21 6.04
CA LEU A 197 -4.94 -8.08 6.48
C LEU A 197 -4.47 -8.24 7.94
N ILE A 198 -5.33 -8.78 8.81
CA ILE A 198 -4.97 -9.10 10.20
C ILE A 198 -3.92 -10.20 10.23
N LEU A 199 -4.14 -11.31 9.51
CA LEU A 199 -3.18 -12.41 9.40
C LEU A 199 -1.84 -11.94 8.83
N TYR A 200 -1.86 -11.03 7.86
CA TYR A 200 -0.63 -10.47 7.31
C TYR A 200 0.23 -9.75 8.36
N ARG A 201 -0.39 -9.10 9.35
CA ARG A 201 0.33 -8.42 10.44
C ARG A 201 1.13 -9.41 11.32
N GLU A 202 0.65 -10.66 11.44
CA GLU A 202 1.25 -11.70 12.29
C GLU A 202 2.41 -12.44 11.58
N LEU A 203 2.61 -12.22 10.27
CA LEU A 203 3.70 -12.78 9.46
C LEU A 203 4.96 -11.91 9.46
#